data_b5037b0a4112bc2d5d568e4be89f754c
#
_entry.id   b5037b0a4112bc2d5d568e4be89f754c
#
_cell.length_a   1.000
_cell.length_b   1.000
_cell.length_c   1.000
_cell.angle_alpha   90.00
_cell.angle_beta   90.00
_cell.angle_gamma   90.00
#
_symmetry.space_group_name_H-M   'P 1'
#
loop_
_entity.id
_entity.type
_entity.pdbx_description
1 polymer ?
#
loop_
_entity_poly.entity_id
_entity_poly.type
_entity_poly.pdbx_seq_one_letter_code
_entity_poly.pdbx_strand_id
1 'polypeptide(L)'
;MNYMEIRPFDTANGEGVRVSLFVAGCKHHCEGCFNRESWKFNAGKVFTYANLYGIIQLMGDNAVSGLSILGGEPLDDRNIQEVTDICKRVKTVYPEKTIWLWTGFQLHEKINLDVMKYVDVVIDGKYDSSKPTVKPYRGSDNQNLWRKEYGWQGDCQWRAE
;
A
#
# COMPACT_ATOMS: atom_id res chain seq x y z
N MET A 1 5.52 3.07 -13.88
CA MET A 1 6.01 2.35 -12.68
C MET A 1 6.29 0.89 -13.02
N ASN A 2 7.23 0.24 -12.31
CA ASN A 2 7.38 -1.22 -12.38
C ASN A 2 6.78 -1.88 -11.14
N TYR A 3 6.46 -3.16 -11.24
CA TYR A 3 5.96 -3.98 -10.14
C TYR A 3 6.62 -5.35 -10.14
N MET A 4 6.73 -5.96 -8.95
CA MET A 4 7.31 -7.28 -8.75
C MET A 4 6.26 -8.38 -8.91
N GLU A 5 5.10 -8.20 -8.26
CA GLU A 5 4.05 -9.20 -8.18
C GLU A 5 2.67 -8.54 -8.02
N ILE A 6 1.65 -9.17 -8.58
CA ILE A 6 0.25 -9.00 -8.21
C ILE A 6 -0.21 -10.32 -7.63
N ARG A 7 -0.54 -10.35 -6.34
CA ARG A 7 -0.96 -11.56 -5.63
C ARG A 7 -2.46 -11.53 -5.42
N PRO A 8 -3.22 -12.41 -6.06
CA PRO A 8 -4.64 -12.58 -5.77
C PRO A 8 -4.84 -13.34 -4.46
N PHE A 9 -5.92 -13.06 -3.74
CA PHE A 9 -6.34 -13.77 -2.54
C PHE A 9 -5.28 -13.85 -1.43
N ASP A 10 -4.59 -12.74 -1.20
CA ASP A 10 -3.58 -12.59 -0.15
C ASP A 10 -4.27 -12.37 1.21
N THR A 11 -3.87 -13.14 2.22
CA THR A 11 -4.37 -13.02 3.61
C THR A 11 -3.32 -12.51 4.59
N ALA A 12 -2.10 -12.22 4.13
CA ALA A 12 -0.99 -11.80 4.97
C ALA A 12 -0.84 -10.27 5.06
N ASN A 13 -1.27 -9.55 4.04
CA ASN A 13 -1.03 -8.12 3.90
C ASN A 13 -2.31 -7.29 4.11
N GLY A 14 -2.82 -7.28 5.34
CA GLY A 14 -4.00 -6.54 5.75
C GLY A 14 -5.17 -7.43 6.12
N GLU A 15 -6.27 -6.83 6.56
CA GLU A 15 -7.47 -7.53 7.03
C GLU A 15 -8.26 -8.13 5.87
N GLY A 16 -8.77 -9.35 6.09
CA GLY A 16 -9.56 -10.10 5.12
C GLY A 16 -8.72 -10.68 3.98
N VAL A 17 -9.38 -11.08 2.91
CA VAL A 17 -8.74 -11.53 1.67
C VAL A 17 -8.51 -10.31 0.78
N ARG A 18 -7.31 -10.16 0.23
CA ARG A 18 -6.93 -8.95 -0.50
C ARG A 18 -6.26 -9.27 -1.83
N VAL A 19 -6.32 -8.33 -2.75
CA VAL A 19 -5.38 -8.28 -3.87
C VAL A 19 -4.18 -7.47 -3.41
N SER A 20 -2.96 -8.02 -3.54
CA SER A 20 -1.74 -7.32 -3.14
C SER A 20 -0.89 -6.97 -4.35
N LEU A 21 -0.55 -5.68 -4.50
CA LEU A 21 0.34 -5.14 -5.52
C LEU A 21 1.69 -4.81 -4.88
N PHE A 22 2.74 -5.53 -5.29
CA PHE A 22 4.10 -5.27 -4.86
C PHE A 22 4.81 -4.40 -5.90
N VAL A 23 4.99 -3.10 -5.61
CA VAL A 23 5.66 -2.17 -6.51
C VAL A 23 7.18 -2.35 -6.49
N ALA A 24 7.86 -1.90 -7.54
CA ALA A 24 9.31 -1.84 -7.60
C ALA A 24 9.80 -0.40 -7.40
N GLY A 25 11.06 -0.25 -6.95
CA GLY A 25 11.71 1.03 -6.67
C GLY A 25 11.56 1.47 -5.23
N CYS A 26 12.69 1.57 -4.51
CA CYS A 26 12.74 2.07 -3.14
C CYS A 26 14.10 2.71 -2.87
N LYS A 27 14.11 3.93 -2.35
CA LYS A 27 15.33 4.67 -1.96
C LYS A 27 15.68 4.52 -0.47
N HIS A 28 14.83 3.88 0.33
CA HIS A 28 15.07 3.77 1.78
C HIS A 28 16.23 2.82 2.10
N HIS A 29 16.39 1.73 1.34
CA HIS A 29 17.47 0.75 1.51
C HIS A 29 17.63 0.27 2.96
N CYS A 30 16.53 -0.05 3.63
CA CYS A 30 16.52 -0.48 5.02
C CYS A 30 17.40 -1.72 5.22
N GLU A 31 18.21 -1.73 6.27
CA GLU A 31 19.00 -2.91 6.63
C GLU A 31 18.08 -4.08 6.99
N GLY A 32 18.37 -5.28 6.45
CA GLY A 32 17.54 -6.47 6.66
C GLY A 32 16.20 -6.47 5.90
N CYS A 33 15.99 -5.54 4.96
CA CYS A 33 14.75 -5.46 4.17
C CYS A 33 14.35 -6.81 3.56
N PHE A 34 13.10 -7.20 3.69
CA PHE A 34 12.55 -8.44 3.13
C PHE A 34 12.46 -8.44 1.60
N ASN A 35 12.40 -7.25 0.98
CA ASN A 35 12.15 -7.06 -0.46
C ASN A 35 13.33 -6.35 -1.16
N ARG A 36 14.58 -6.75 -0.87
CA ARG A 36 15.78 -6.11 -1.48
C ARG A 36 15.77 -6.11 -3.00
N GLU A 37 15.21 -7.14 -3.61
CA GLU A 37 15.06 -7.25 -5.06
C GLU A 37 14.19 -6.14 -5.67
N SER A 38 13.26 -5.57 -4.89
CA SER A 38 12.39 -4.48 -5.33
C SER A 38 13.03 -3.09 -5.26
N TRP A 39 14.28 -2.93 -4.78
CA TRP A 39 14.87 -1.59 -4.62
C TRP A 39 15.11 -0.86 -5.94
N LYS A 40 15.41 -1.60 -7.01
CA LYS A 40 15.62 -1.00 -8.32
C LYS A 40 14.28 -0.63 -8.97
N PHE A 41 14.18 0.59 -9.50
CA PHE A 41 12.96 1.08 -10.16
C PHE A 41 12.65 0.35 -11.48
N ASN A 42 13.62 -0.28 -12.08
CA ASN A 42 13.46 -1.12 -13.28
C ASN A 42 13.38 -2.63 -12.96
N ALA A 43 13.25 -3.00 -11.69
CA ALA A 43 13.03 -4.40 -11.30
C ALA A 43 11.63 -4.87 -11.69
N GLY A 44 11.45 -6.16 -11.78
CA GLY A 44 10.17 -6.77 -12.11
C GLY A 44 9.70 -6.47 -13.54
N LYS A 45 8.41 -6.12 -13.66
CA LYS A 45 7.72 -5.90 -14.95
C LYS A 45 7.15 -4.49 -14.99
N VAL A 46 7.03 -3.93 -16.20
CA VAL A 46 6.32 -2.64 -16.39
C VAL A 46 4.84 -2.83 -16.06
N PHE A 47 4.30 -1.96 -15.21
CA PHE A 47 2.88 -1.92 -14.93
C PHE A 47 2.14 -1.30 -16.12
N THR A 48 1.08 -1.95 -16.55
CA THR A 48 0.30 -1.56 -17.73
C THR A 48 -1.18 -1.44 -17.41
N TYR A 49 -1.94 -0.85 -18.32
CA TYR A 49 -3.39 -0.81 -18.20
C TYR A 49 -4.02 -2.20 -18.08
N ALA A 50 -3.46 -3.22 -18.73
CA ALA A 50 -3.92 -4.60 -18.60
C ALA A 50 -3.75 -5.13 -17.17
N ASN A 51 -2.70 -4.73 -16.46
CA ASN A 51 -2.50 -5.08 -15.04
C ASN A 51 -3.55 -4.39 -14.15
N LEU A 52 -3.81 -3.10 -14.39
CA LEU A 52 -4.88 -2.38 -13.69
C LEU A 52 -6.24 -3.06 -13.92
N TYR A 53 -6.56 -3.41 -15.16
CA TYR A 53 -7.80 -4.12 -15.47
C TYR A 53 -7.86 -5.46 -14.74
N GLY A 54 -6.77 -6.23 -14.71
CA GLY A 54 -6.67 -7.48 -13.95
C GLY A 54 -6.93 -7.29 -12.46
N ILE A 55 -6.36 -6.26 -11.83
CA ILE A 55 -6.63 -5.91 -10.42
C ILE A 55 -8.14 -5.63 -10.23
N ILE A 56 -8.74 -4.82 -11.09
CA ILE A 56 -10.18 -4.49 -11.00
C ILE A 56 -11.04 -5.75 -11.13
N GLN A 57 -10.70 -6.69 -12.03
CA GLN A 57 -11.40 -7.96 -12.15
C GLN A 57 -11.29 -8.82 -10.89
N LEU A 58 -10.07 -8.96 -10.34
CA LEU A 58 -9.85 -9.69 -9.08
C LEU A 58 -10.61 -9.07 -7.90
N MET A 59 -10.65 -7.75 -7.84
CA MET A 59 -11.38 -6.99 -6.82
C MET A 59 -12.90 -7.18 -6.90
N GLY A 60 -13.43 -7.66 -8.05
CA GLY A 60 -14.86 -7.96 -8.24
C GLY A 60 -15.33 -9.19 -7.46
N ASP A 61 -14.44 -10.04 -7.00
CA ASP A 61 -14.80 -11.19 -6.17
C ASP A 61 -15.32 -10.72 -4.81
N ASN A 62 -16.46 -11.29 -4.38
CA ASN A 62 -17.10 -10.94 -3.10
C ASN A 62 -16.25 -11.32 -1.88
N ALA A 63 -15.37 -12.31 -1.99
CA ALA A 63 -14.43 -12.69 -0.93
C ALA A 63 -13.32 -11.66 -0.73
N VAL A 64 -13.02 -10.83 -1.73
CA VAL A 64 -11.93 -9.85 -1.67
C VAL A 64 -12.40 -8.60 -0.93
N SER A 65 -11.74 -8.28 0.18
CA SER A 65 -12.04 -7.14 1.05
C SER A 65 -11.40 -5.83 0.56
N GLY A 66 -10.35 -5.90 -0.27
CA GLY A 66 -9.68 -4.70 -0.73
C GLY A 66 -8.34 -4.91 -1.43
N LEU A 67 -7.67 -3.80 -1.70
CA LEU A 67 -6.35 -3.73 -2.32
C LEU A 67 -5.28 -3.40 -1.26
N SER A 68 -4.14 -4.08 -1.32
CA SER A 68 -2.94 -3.77 -0.55
C SER A 68 -1.81 -3.36 -1.48
N ILE A 69 -1.15 -2.24 -1.21
CA ILE A 69 -0.04 -1.72 -2.01
C ILE A 69 1.20 -1.63 -1.14
N LEU A 70 2.23 -2.38 -1.51
CA LEU A 70 3.46 -2.52 -0.76
C LEU A 70 4.62 -2.91 -1.69
N GLY A 71 5.72 -3.41 -1.13
CA GLY A 71 6.86 -3.95 -1.89
C GLY A 71 8.06 -3.03 -1.83
N GLY A 72 8.31 -2.23 -2.88
CA GLY A 72 9.28 -1.13 -2.88
C GLY A 72 8.76 0.06 -2.07
N GLU A 73 8.71 1.24 -2.67
CA GLU A 73 8.15 2.45 -2.04
C GLU A 73 7.02 3.02 -2.91
N PRO A 74 5.75 2.78 -2.54
CA PRO A 74 4.61 3.29 -3.31
C PRO A 74 4.55 4.82 -3.38
N LEU A 75 5.07 5.53 -2.36
CA LEU A 75 5.04 6.99 -2.26
C LEU A 75 6.31 7.67 -2.78
N ASP A 76 7.24 6.92 -3.43
CA ASP A 76 8.35 7.55 -4.16
C ASP A 76 7.81 8.35 -5.35
N ASP A 77 8.45 9.48 -5.66
CA ASP A 77 8.05 10.40 -6.72
C ASP A 77 7.89 9.75 -8.10
N ARG A 78 8.56 8.61 -8.32
CA ARG A 78 8.48 7.84 -9.57
C ARG A 78 7.29 6.88 -9.63
N ASN A 79 6.71 6.54 -8.47
CA ASN A 79 5.61 5.58 -8.35
C ASN A 79 4.27 6.25 -8.05
N ILE A 80 4.31 7.39 -7.32
CA ILE A 80 3.14 7.99 -6.69
C ILE A 80 2.00 8.31 -7.65
N GLN A 81 2.31 8.78 -8.86
CA GLN A 81 1.26 9.14 -9.83
C GLN A 81 0.45 7.90 -10.23
N GLU A 82 1.13 6.82 -10.59
CA GLU A 82 0.46 5.59 -11.03
C GLU A 82 -0.25 4.89 -9.86
N VAL A 83 0.34 4.91 -8.66
CA VAL A 83 -0.30 4.42 -7.43
C VAL A 83 -1.58 5.20 -7.13
N THR A 84 -1.56 6.53 -7.30
CA THR A 84 -2.75 7.39 -7.13
C THR A 84 -3.84 7.02 -8.12
N ASP A 85 -3.49 6.83 -9.39
CA ASP A 85 -4.45 6.48 -10.45
C ASP A 85 -5.08 5.09 -10.20
N ILE A 86 -4.29 4.12 -9.73
CA ILE A 86 -4.77 2.79 -9.31
C ILE A 86 -5.78 2.94 -8.16
N CYS A 87 -5.41 3.64 -7.09
CA CYS A 87 -6.28 3.85 -5.91
C CYS A 87 -7.58 4.54 -6.28
N LYS A 88 -7.50 5.61 -7.08
CA LYS A 88 -8.66 6.34 -7.60
C LYS A 88 -9.57 5.41 -8.40
N ARG A 89 -9.02 4.59 -9.30
CA ARG A 89 -9.80 3.68 -10.12
C ARG A 89 -10.49 2.62 -9.27
N VAL A 90 -9.80 2.03 -8.29
CA VAL A 90 -10.37 1.06 -7.36
C VAL A 90 -11.53 1.67 -6.59
N LYS A 91 -11.37 2.85 -6.00
CA LYS A 91 -12.44 3.54 -5.25
C LYS A 91 -13.60 4.00 -6.13
N THR A 92 -13.36 4.25 -7.40
CA THR A 92 -14.44 4.59 -8.36
C THR A 92 -15.32 3.37 -8.65
N VAL A 93 -14.73 2.17 -8.75
CA VAL A 93 -15.46 0.94 -9.10
C VAL A 93 -16.00 0.24 -7.85
N TYR A 94 -15.23 0.24 -6.75
CA TYR A 94 -15.55 -0.44 -5.49
C TYR A 94 -15.33 0.52 -4.31
N PRO A 95 -16.20 1.50 -4.09
CA PRO A 95 -16.03 2.51 -3.04
C PRO A 95 -16.03 1.90 -1.63
N GLU A 96 -16.68 0.76 -1.44
CA GLU A 96 -16.79 0.04 -0.17
C GLU A 96 -15.53 -0.78 0.19
N LYS A 97 -14.69 -1.12 -0.79
CA LYS A 97 -13.49 -1.94 -0.56
C LYS A 97 -12.33 -1.08 -0.06
N THR A 98 -11.61 -1.58 0.93
CA THR A 98 -10.54 -0.82 1.57
C THR A 98 -9.22 -0.87 0.80
N ILE A 99 -8.46 0.22 0.87
CA ILE A 99 -7.10 0.30 0.33
C ILE A 99 -6.12 0.44 1.50
N TRP A 100 -5.16 -0.48 1.58
CA TRP A 100 -4.05 -0.48 2.53
C TRP A 100 -2.76 -0.14 1.81
N LEU A 101 -1.90 0.66 2.44
CA LEU A 101 -0.65 1.12 1.86
C LEU A 101 0.49 1.04 2.88
N TRP A 102 1.62 0.45 2.50
CA TRP A 102 2.86 0.41 3.29
C TRP A 102 3.86 1.39 2.72
N THR A 103 4.49 2.17 3.58
CA THR A 103 5.51 3.15 3.20
C THR A 103 6.63 3.24 4.23
N GLY A 104 7.84 3.50 3.78
CA GLY A 104 8.97 3.81 4.64
C GLY A 104 9.01 5.27 5.11
N PHE A 105 8.17 6.15 4.55
CA PHE A 105 8.00 7.53 5.04
C PHE A 105 7.14 7.55 6.30
N GLN A 106 7.19 8.66 7.05
CA GLN A 106 6.22 8.92 8.11
C GLN A 106 4.93 9.51 7.51
N LEU A 107 3.77 9.13 8.02
CA LEU A 107 2.48 9.59 7.47
C LEU A 107 2.39 11.12 7.40
N HIS A 108 2.86 11.84 8.43
CA HIS A 108 2.80 13.31 8.47
C HIS A 108 3.60 13.98 7.34
N GLU A 109 4.63 13.32 6.78
CA GLU A 109 5.41 13.83 5.64
C GLU A 109 4.64 13.71 4.32
N LYS A 110 3.68 12.79 4.25
CA LYS A 110 2.98 12.39 3.01
C LYS A 110 1.45 12.59 3.08
N ILE A 111 0.92 13.08 4.20
CA ILE A 111 -0.52 13.17 4.45
C ILE A 111 -1.27 14.04 3.42
N ASN A 112 -0.59 15.02 2.84
CA ASN A 112 -1.17 15.94 1.86
C ASN A 112 -1.13 15.41 0.40
N LEU A 113 -0.59 14.22 0.15
CA LEU A 113 -0.58 13.62 -1.18
C LEU A 113 -2.00 13.22 -1.62
N ASP A 114 -2.30 13.40 -2.90
CA ASP A 114 -3.63 13.07 -3.46
C ASP A 114 -4.03 11.60 -3.24
N VAL A 115 -3.09 10.68 -3.23
CA VAL A 115 -3.34 9.26 -2.95
C VAL A 115 -4.02 9.04 -1.60
N MET A 116 -3.72 9.89 -0.61
CA MET A 116 -4.30 9.78 0.73
C MET A 116 -5.81 10.01 0.77
N LYS A 117 -6.40 10.59 -0.28
CA LYS A 117 -7.85 10.70 -0.42
C LYS A 117 -8.52 9.33 -0.56
N TYR A 118 -7.81 8.35 -1.12
CA TYR A 118 -8.33 7.03 -1.50
C TYR A 118 -7.89 5.91 -0.55
N VAL A 119 -6.78 6.09 0.20
CA VAL A 119 -6.23 5.11 1.12
C VAL A 119 -7.00 5.14 2.45
N ASP A 120 -7.31 3.96 2.98
CA ASP A 120 -8.06 3.79 4.24
C ASP A 120 -7.15 3.42 5.41
N VAL A 121 -6.06 2.70 5.15
CA VAL A 121 -5.08 2.28 6.18
C VAL A 121 -3.66 2.49 5.66
N VAL A 122 -2.80 3.07 6.48
CA VAL A 122 -1.36 3.24 6.20
C VAL A 122 -0.54 2.55 7.27
N ILE A 123 0.43 1.74 6.85
CA ILE A 123 1.53 1.29 7.70
C ILE A 123 2.75 2.12 7.32
N ASP A 124 3.23 2.94 8.26
CA ASP A 124 4.27 3.92 8.03
C ASP A 124 5.57 3.64 8.78
N GLY A 125 6.65 4.21 8.29
CA GLY A 125 7.96 4.14 8.92
C GLY A 125 8.89 3.09 8.31
N LYS A 126 10.18 3.42 8.30
CA LYS A 126 11.22 2.52 7.79
C LYS A 126 11.28 1.24 8.60
N TYR A 127 11.44 0.12 7.90
CA TYR A 127 11.74 -1.16 8.55
C TYR A 127 13.07 -1.08 9.32
N ASP A 128 13.06 -1.61 10.54
CA ASP A 128 14.22 -1.68 11.43
C ASP A 128 14.37 -3.11 11.96
N SER A 129 15.33 -3.84 11.42
CA SER A 129 15.58 -5.26 11.78
C SER A 129 15.98 -5.46 13.24
N SER A 130 16.45 -4.39 13.93
CA SER A 130 16.78 -4.45 15.37
C SER A 130 15.56 -4.37 16.28
N LYS A 131 14.37 -4.09 15.73
CA LYS A 131 13.11 -3.94 16.47
C LYS A 131 12.06 -4.96 16.03
N PRO A 132 12.23 -6.24 16.38
CA PRO A 132 11.24 -7.26 16.04
C PRO A 132 9.89 -6.93 16.69
N THR A 133 8.80 -7.33 16.04
CA THR A 133 7.45 -7.05 16.52
C THR A 133 6.54 -8.28 16.43
N VAL A 134 5.55 -8.32 17.31
CA VAL A 134 4.39 -9.22 17.24
C VAL A 134 3.12 -8.50 16.80
N LYS A 135 3.21 -7.17 16.56
CA LYS A 135 2.09 -6.38 16.09
C LYS A 135 1.73 -6.80 14.65
N PRO A 136 0.43 -6.97 14.34
CA PRO A 136 0.01 -7.42 13.02
C PRO A 136 0.40 -6.41 11.93
N TYR A 137 0.66 -6.92 10.73
CA TYR A 137 0.89 -6.16 9.50
C TYR A 137 2.14 -5.24 9.47
N ARG A 138 2.90 -5.20 10.56
CA ARG A 138 4.14 -4.42 10.68
C ARG A 138 5.36 -5.33 10.54
N GLY A 139 6.40 -4.85 9.89
CA GLY A 139 7.68 -5.55 9.80
C GLY A 139 8.56 -5.34 11.02
N SER A 140 8.41 -4.20 11.72
CA SER A 140 9.18 -3.83 12.92
C SER A 140 8.36 -2.99 13.89
N ASP A 141 8.76 -2.96 15.17
CA ASP A 141 7.97 -2.37 16.25
C ASP A 141 7.87 -0.84 16.19
N ASN A 142 8.79 -0.19 15.49
CA ASN A 142 8.79 1.27 15.25
C ASN A 142 7.80 1.72 14.17
N GLN A 143 7.20 0.79 13.42
CA GLN A 143 6.19 1.13 12.42
C GLN A 143 4.84 1.32 13.09
N ASN A 144 4.05 2.27 12.57
CA ASN A 144 2.70 2.54 13.05
C ASN A 144 1.67 2.08 12.03
N LEU A 145 0.49 1.71 12.51
CA LEU A 145 -0.69 1.52 11.68
C LEU A 145 -1.63 2.69 11.93
N TRP A 146 -2.02 3.36 10.86
CA TRP A 146 -2.93 4.49 10.86
C TRP A 146 -4.20 4.10 10.12
N ARG A 147 -5.35 4.31 10.75
CA ARG A 147 -6.65 4.10 10.13
C ARG A 147 -7.35 5.43 9.91
N LYS A 148 -7.93 5.61 8.72
CA LYS A 148 -8.72 6.78 8.39
C LYS A 148 -10.10 6.65 9.03
N GLU A 149 -10.51 7.66 9.79
CA GLU A 149 -11.83 7.78 10.38
C GLU A 149 -12.54 9.02 9.81
N TYR A 150 -13.84 8.90 9.58
CA TYR A 150 -14.68 10.01 9.13
C TYR A 150 -15.49 10.52 10.29
N GLY A 151 -15.33 11.81 10.64
CA GLY A 151 -16.12 12.48 11.66
C GLY A 151 -17.55 12.76 11.19
N TRP A 152 -18.41 13.17 12.13
CA TRP A 152 -19.83 13.49 11.89
C TRP A 152 -20.05 14.61 10.86
N GLN A 153 -19.07 15.47 10.65
CA GLN A 153 -19.12 16.59 9.69
C GLN A 153 -18.41 16.27 8.36
N GLY A 154 -18.00 15.00 8.16
CA GLY A 154 -17.31 14.56 6.95
C GLY A 154 -15.82 14.93 6.94
N ASP A 155 -15.27 15.47 8.01
CA ASP A 155 -13.85 15.64 8.21
C ASP A 155 -13.16 14.27 8.32
N CYS A 156 -11.97 14.19 7.76
CA CYS A 156 -11.19 12.96 7.75
C CYS A 156 -10.01 13.10 8.72
N GLN A 157 -9.88 12.15 9.65
CA GLN A 157 -8.78 12.08 10.59
C GLN A 157 -8.06 10.74 10.50
N TRP A 158 -6.76 10.75 10.80
CA TRP A 158 -5.95 9.55 10.90
C TRP A 158 -5.72 9.21 12.37
N ARG A 159 -6.11 7.99 12.75
CA ARG A 159 -5.93 7.47 14.10
C ARG A 159 -4.87 6.37 14.10
N ALA A 160 -3.92 6.46 15.03
CA ALA A 160 -2.93 5.40 15.28
C ALA A 160 -3.56 4.24 16.07
N GLU A 161 -3.20 3.01 15.69
CA GLU A 161 -3.54 1.77 16.39
C GLU A 161 -2.29 1.09 17.00
#